data_ce7a23881a1d7cafd2a2641c7a5e9361
#
_entry.id   ce7a23881a1d7cafd2a2641c7a5e9361
#
_cell.length_a   1.000
_cell.length_b   1.000
_cell.length_c   1.000
_cell.angle_alpha   90.00
_cell.angle_beta   90.00
_cell.angle_gamma   90.00
#
_symmetry.space_group_name_H-M   'P 1'
#
loop_
_entity.id
_entity.type
_entity.pdbx_description
1 polymer ?
#
loop_
_entity_poly.entity_id
_entity_poly.type
_entity_poly.pdbx_seq_one_letter_code
_entity_poly.pdbx_strand_id
1 'polypeptide(L)'
;QIITFLRNKMNEMGFMEIQTPILSTSSPEGARDYLIPSRKHKGRFYALPQAPQIFKQLLMVSGFDRYFQIAPCFRDEDARADRSPGEFYQLDFEMAFATQEDVFAVAEEVLYETFKKFSNKEVSKPPFARIPYAESMLKYGTDKPDLRNPLVIVEISDMFEETDFAPFRKKTVRSINVPNAAGQSKKWFKKMEEFALSIGMKGL
;
A
#
# COMPACT_ATOMS: atom_id res chain seq x y z
N GLN A 1 12.54 -16.55 10.72
CA GLN A 1 13.73 -16.21 9.93
C GLN A 1 13.65 -14.77 9.37
N ILE A 2 12.54 -14.36 8.73
CA ILE A 2 12.37 -13.00 8.18
C ILE A 2 12.51 -11.93 9.28
N ILE A 3 11.79 -12.06 10.39
CA ILE A 3 11.86 -11.10 11.51
C ILE A 3 13.28 -10.97 12.06
N THR A 4 14.00 -12.08 12.23
CA THR A 4 15.39 -12.06 12.69
C THR A 4 16.30 -11.32 11.72
N PHE A 5 16.08 -11.54 10.42
CA PHE A 5 16.83 -10.84 9.37
C PHE A 5 16.54 -9.33 9.40
N LEU A 6 15.28 -8.94 9.50
CA LEU A 6 14.88 -7.53 9.57
C LEU A 6 15.51 -6.83 10.78
N ARG A 7 15.49 -7.47 11.96
CA ARG A 7 16.16 -6.93 13.16
C ARG A 7 17.63 -6.69 12.95
N ASN A 8 18.33 -7.69 12.43
CA ASN A 8 19.78 -7.57 12.18
C ASN A 8 20.05 -6.44 11.17
N LYS A 9 19.28 -6.39 10.08
CA LYS A 9 19.45 -5.37 9.04
C LYS A 9 19.22 -3.96 9.59
N MET A 10 18.15 -3.73 10.36
CA MET A 10 17.87 -2.43 10.98
C MET A 10 18.96 -2.03 11.96
N ASN A 11 19.47 -2.97 12.79
CA ASN A 11 20.58 -2.69 13.70
C ASN A 11 21.86 -2.35 12.94
N GLU A 12 22.19 -3.06 11.86
CA GLU A 12 23.35 -2.76 10.98
C GLU A 12 23.26 -1.36 10.36
N MET A 13 22.05 -0.89 10.07
CA MET A 13 21.76 0.46 9.56
C MET A 13 21.75 1.53 10.66
N GLY A 14 22.07 1.17 11.90
CA GLY A 14 22.16 2.09 13.04
C GLY A 14 20.84 2.46 13.70
N PHE A 15 19.78 1.68 13.48
CA PHE A 15 18.51 1.85 14.18
C PHE A 15 18.53 1.12 15.53
N MET A 16 17.90 1.73 16.53
CA MET A 16 17.70 1.15 17.86
C MET A 16 16.32 0.52 17.95
N GLU A 17 16.24 -0.76 18.32
CA GLU A 17 14.96 -1.44 18.59
C GLU A 17 14.42 -1.02 19.95
N ILE A 18 13.24 -0.41 19.98
CA ILE A 18 12.55 -0.01 21.21
C ILE A 18 11.14 -0.54 21.17
N GLN A 19 10.75 -1.32 22.19
CA GLN A 19 9.38 -1.80 22.32
C GLN A 19 8.53 -0.80 23.10
N THR A 20 7.37 -0.49 22.57
CA THR A 20 6.41 0.45 23.14
C THR A 20 5.27 -0.29 23.85
N PRO A 21 4.56 0.36 24.82
CA PRO A 21 3.44 -0.26 25.50
C PRO A 21 2.32 -0.70 24.55
N ILE A 22 1.78 -1.91 24.79
CA ILE A 22 0.63 -2.45 24.05
C ILE A 22 -0.68 -1.96 24.67
N LEU A 23 -0.79 -1.97 26.01
CA LEU A 23 -1.97 -1.43 26.68
C LEU A 23 -1.84 0.09 26.84
N SER A 24 -2.63 0.82 26.07
CA SER A 24 -2.56 2.29 26.03
C SER A 24 -3.95 2.91 25.95
N THR A 25 -3.99 4.21 25.74
CA THR A 25 -5.21 4.92 25.38
C THR A 25 -5.47 4.78 23.89
N SER A 26 -6.74 4.97 23.50
CA SER A 26 -7.12 5.08 22.08
C SER A 26 -6.29 6.16 21.38
N SER A 27 -5.84 5.86 20.16
CA SER A 27 -5.22 6.84 19.26
C SER A 27 -5.96 6.85 17.92
N PRO A 28 -6.32 8.02 17.39
CA PRO A 28 -7.12 8.12 16.16
C PRO A 28 -6.26 7.84 14.91
N GLU A 29 -6.05 6.56 14.60
CA GLU A 29 -5.25 6.11 13.45
C GLU A 29 -6.11 5.74 12.23
N GLY A 30 -7.43 5.98 12.29
CA GLY A 30 -8.35 5.77 11.19
C GLY A 30 -9.09 4.42 11.19
N ALA A 31 -8.67 3.42 11.96
CA ALA A 31 -9.39 2.18 12.18
C ALA A 31 -10.19 2.21 13.50
N ARG A 32 -11.01 1.19 13.76
CA ARG A 32 -11.62 0.98 15.06
C ARG A 32 -10.66 0.29 16.01
N ASP A 33 -10.70 0.70 17.28
CA ASP A 33 -9.86 0.11 18.33
C ASP A 33 -10.47 -1.18 18.89
N TYR A 34 -9.62 -2.16 19.19
CA TYR A 34 -9.97 -3.21 20.15
C TYR A 34 -9.85 -2.66 21.57
N LEU A 35 -10.93 -2.72 22.34
CA LEU A 35 -11.02 -2.18 23.69
C LEU A 35 -10.91 -3.27 24.75
N ILE A 36 -10.12 -3.02 25.79
CA ILE A 36 -9.95 -3.91 26.94
C ILE A 36 -10.48 -3.21 28.19
N PRO A 37 -11.52 -3.76 28.87
CA PRO A 37 -12.07 -3.16 30.08
C PRO A 37 -11.01 -3.11 31.21
N SER A 38 -10.92 -1.95 31.88
CA SER A 38 -10.04 -1.78 33.03
C SER A 38 -10.68 -2.35 34.30
N ARG A 39 -10.00 -3.29 34.97
CA ARG A 39 -10.44 -3.76 36.30
C ARG A 39 -10.23 -2.72 37.39
N LYS A 40 -9.23 -1.86 37.27
CA LYS A 40 -8.86 -0.84 38.28
C LYS A 40 -9.77 0.39 38.20
N HIS A 41 -10.25 0.74 37.02
CA HIS A 41 -11.03 1.95 36.79
C HIS A 41 -12.36 1.60 36.15
N LYS A 42 -13.43 1.59 36.94
CA LYS A 42 -14.78 1.28 36.46
C LYS A 42 -15.18 2.24 35.34
N GLY A 43 -15.73 1.68 34.24
CA GLY A 43 -16.18 2.44 33.07
C GLY A 43 -15.06 2.96 32.18
N ARG A 44 -13.79 2.55 32.43
CA ARG A 44 -12.67 2.89 31.58
C ARG A 44 -12.13 1.69 30.83
N PHE A 45 -11.50 1.96 29.69
CA PHE A 45 -10.94 0.95 28.80
C PHE A 45 -9.51 1.32 28.41
N TYR A 46 -8.71 0.31 28.19
CA TYR A 46 -7.48 0.40 27.40
C TYR A 46 -7.81 0.11 25.95
N ALA A 47 -7.02 0.63 25.02
CA ALA A 47 -7.04 0.26 23.62
C ALA A 47 -5.78 -0.54 23.25
N LEU A 48 -5.93 -1.51 22.34
CA LEU A 48 -4.79 -2.13 21.68
C LEU A 48 -4.29 -1.20 20.57
N PRO A 49 -2.97 -1.11 20.33
CA PRO A 49 -2.40 -0.15 19.40
C PRO A 49 -2.72 -0.51 17.95
N GLN A 50 -3.19 0.46 17.19
CA GLN A 50 -3.28 0.35 15.73
C GLN A 50 -1.92 0.51 15.04
N ALA A 51 -1.03 1.28 15.66
CA ALA A 51 0.37 1.50 15.35
C ALA A 51 1.03 2.19 16.56
N PRO A 52 2.37 2.16 16.72
CA PRO A 52 3.05 2.82 17.83
C PRO A 52 3.24 4.34 17.64
N GLN A 53 2.33 5.02 16.96
CA GLN A 53 2.49 6.38 16.43
C GLN A 53 2.84 7.42 17.51
N ILE A 54 2.09 7.45 18.62
CA ILE A 54 2.31 8.43 19.70
C ILE A 54 3.68 8.19 20.35
N PHE A 55 4.00 6.92 20.62
CA PHE A 55 5.24 6.56 21.31
C PHE A 55 6.48 6.85 20.47
N LYS A 56 6.45 6.53 19.17
CA LYS A 56 7.61 6.84 18.31
C LYS A 56 7.84 8.34 18.14
N GLN A 57 6.80 9.16 18.11
CA GLN A 57 6.93 10.62 18.13
C GLN A 57 7.58 11.11 19.43
N LEU A 58 7.17 10.56 20.58
CA LEU A 58 7.80 10.87 21.87
C LEU A 58 9.28 10.46 21.92
N LEU A 59 9.63 9.32 21.33
CA LEU A 59 11.03 8.89 21.21
C LEU A 59 11.86 9.88 20.37
N MET A 60 11.34 10.34 19.23
CA MET A 60 12.02 11.35 18.42
C MET A 60 12.22 12.66 19.19
N VAL A 61 11.19 13.14 19.87
CA VAL A 61 11.29 14.35 20.73
C VAL A 61 12.28 14.16 21.88
N SER A 62 12.44 12.94 22.37
CA SER A 62 13.40 12.59 23.45
C SER A 62 14.84 12.46 22.96
N GLY A 63 15.12 12.66 21.67
CA GLY A 63 16.48 12.65 21.10
C GLY A 63 16.96 11.32 20.57
N PHE A 64 16.04 10.39 20.27
CA PHE A 64 16.39 9.18 19.50
C PHE A 64 16.41 9.50 18.02
N ASP A 65 17.55 9.36 17.37
CA ASP A 65 17.70 9.73 15.95
C ASP A 65 17.19 8.65 14.99
N ARG A 66 17.28 7.38 15.37
CA ARG A 66 16.84 6.24 14.54
C ARG A 66 16.22 5.18 15.43
N TYR A 67 14.93 5.00 15.29
CA TYR A 67 14.14 4.00 16.01
C TYR A 67 13.55 2.99 15.04
N PHE A 68 13.42 1.73 15.48
CA PHE A 68 12.53 0.76 14.86
C PHE A 68 11.90 -0.18 15.88
N GLN A 69 10.84 -0.84 15.45
CA GLN A 69 10.14 -1.85 16.20
C GLN A 69 9.47 -2.85 15.26
N ILE A 70 9.45 -4.13 15.65
CA ILE A 70 8.49 -5.09 15.07
C ILE A 70 7.23 -4.98 15.91
N ALA A 71 6.36 -4.06 15.54
CA ALA A 71 5.21 -3.63 16.33
C ALA A 71 3.99 -4.53 16.13
N PRO A 72 3.42 -5.12 17.18
CA PRO A 72 2.09 -5.71 17.08
C PRO A 72 1.04 -4.63 16.90
N CYS A 73 0.20 -4.79 15.87
CA CYS A 73 -0.83 -3.83 15.48
C CYS A 73 -2.19 -4.52 15.41
N PHE A 74 -3.21 -3.82 15.87
CA PHE A 74 -4.56 -4.32 16.00
C PHE A 74 -5.56 -3.34 15.38
N ARG A 75 -6.40 -3.82 14.46
CA ARG A 75 -7.43 -2.99 13.82
C ARG A 75 -8.73 -3.77 13.74
N ASP A 76 -9.78 -3.27 14.39
CA ASP A 76 -11.11 -3.87 14.35
C ASP A 76 -11.83 -3.45 13.06
N GLU A 77 -11.41 -4.05 11.98
CA GLU A 77 -11.94 -3.84 10.64
C GLU A 77 -12.33 -5.17 10.00
N ASP A 78 -13.20 -5.12 9.01
CA ASP A 78 -13.57 -6.30 8.24
C ASP A 78 -12.32 -6.89 7.56
N ALA A 79 -12.00 -8.12 7.92
CA ALA A 79 -10.88 -8.84 7.36
C ALA A 79 -11.09 -9.01 5.85
N ARG A 80 -10.20 -8.42 5.06
CA ARG A 80 -10.13 -8.69 3.63
C ARG A 80 -9.15 -9.82 3.42
N ALA A 81 -9.60 -10.87 2.75
CA ALA A 81 -8.83 -12.11 2.55
C ALA A 81 -7.43 -11.90 1.94
N ASP A 82 -7.21 -10.76 1.28
CA ASP A 82 -5.99 -10.42 0.55
C ASP A 82 -5.08 -9.40 1.26
N ARG A 83 -5.47 -8.82 2.42
CA ARG A 83 -4.74 -7.66 2.96
C ARG A 83 -4.36 -7.74 4.42
N SER A 84 -5.29 -7.67 5.34
CA SER A 84 -4.96 -7.47 6.75
C SER A 84 -5.91 -8.24 7.64
N PRO A 85 -5.43 -9.24 8.37
CA PRO A 85 -6.14 -9.71 9.55
C PRO A 85 -6.22 -8.57 10.57
N GLY A 86 -7.18 -8.63 11.49
CA GLY A 86 -7.31 -7.64 12.56
C GLY A 86 -6.10 -7.53 13.47
N GLU A 87 -5.20 -8.52 13.44
CA GLU A 87 -3.91 -8.55 14.16
C GLU A 87 -2.79 -8.82 13.16
N PHE A 88 -1.74 -7.99 13.17
CA PHE A 88 -0.56 -8.13 12.31
C PHE A 88 0.66 -7.44 12.93
N TYR A 89 1.83 -7.68 12.34
CA TYR A 89 3.06 -7.01 12.73
C TYR A 89 3.52 -6.03 11.66
N GLN A 90 3.99 -4.86 12.11
CA GLN A 90 4.65 -3.87 11.25
C GLN A 90 6.14 -3.84 11.57
N LEU A 91 6.98 -3.77 10.54
CA LEU A 91 8.29 -3.16 10.69
C LEU A 91 8.06 -1.66 10.67
N ASP A 92 8.04 -1.06 11.84
CA ASP A 92 7.86 0.37 12.03
C ASP A 92 9.21 1.02 12.33
N PHE A 93 9.54 2.12 11.67
CA PHE A 93 10.76 2.86 11.93
C PHE A 93 10.56 4.36 11.76
N GLU A 94 11.39 5.13 12.46
CA GLU A 94 11.37 6.59 12.44
C GLU A 94 12.79 7.13 12.40
N MET A 95 12.98 8.24 11.71
CA MET A 95 14.28 8.90 11.57
C MET A 95 14.15 10.39 11.87
N ALA A 96 15.02 10.91 12.74
CA ALA A 96 15.18 12.34 12.95
C ALA A 96 16.04 12.96 11.83
N PHE A 97 15.84 14.25 11.57
CA PHE A 97 16.62 15.05 10.61
C PHE A 97 16.69 14.46 9.19
N ALA A 98 15.68 13.70 8.80
CA ALA A 98 15.62 12.98 7.53
C ALA A 98 14.68 13.65 6.54
N THR A 99 15.05 13.60 5.27
CA THR A 99 14.20 13.94 4.14
C THR A 99 13.39 12.72 3.67
N GLN A 100 12.43 12.92 2.78
CA GLN A 100 11.71 11.83 2.13
C GLN A 100 12.66 10.85 1.43
N GLU A 101 13.72 11.36 0.79
CA GLU A 101 14.68 10.52 0.07
C GLU A 101 15.51 9.64 1.02
N ASP A 102 15.83 10.14 2.20
CA ASP A 102 16.53 9.33 3.22
C ASP A 102 15.67 8.17 3.70
N VAL A 103 14.36 8.41 3.90
CA VAL A 103 13.41 7.35 4.28
C VAL A 103 13.25 6.33 3.16
N PHE A 104 13.15 6.77 1.91
CA PHE A 104 13.08 5.87 0.76
C PHE A 104 14.34 5.02 0.62
N ALA A 105 15.52 5.58 0.80
CA ALA A 105 16.76 4.83 0.72
C ALA A 105 16.80 3.68 1.75
N VAL A 106 16.40 3.94 2.99
CA VAL A 106 16.30 2.90 4.03
C VAL A 106 15.26 1.84 3.65
N ALA A 107 14.06 2.25 3.22
CA ALA A 107 12.99 1.34 2.86
C ALA A 107 13.37 0.45 1.66
N GLU A 108 13.97 1.03 0.62
CA GLU A 108 14.43 0.31 -0.57
C GLU A 108 15.50 -0.73 -0.23
N GLU A 109 16.47 -0.37 0.59
CA GLU A 109 17.54 -1.28 0.99
C GLU A 109 16.99 -2.46 1.80
N VAL A 110 16.15 -2.19 2.79
CA VAL A 110 15.53 -3.23 3.63
C VAL A 110 14.65 -4.17 2.81
N LEU A 111 13.81 -3.63 1.94
CA LEU A 111 12.93 -4.42 1.09
C LEU A 111 13.73 -5.26 0.08
N TYR A 112 14.68 -4.65 -0.63
CA TYR A 112 15.51 -5.34 -1.62
C TYR A 112 16.25 -6.52 -1.00
N GLU A 113 17.00 -6.30 0.09
CA GLU A 113 17.76 -7.36 0.73
C GLU A 113 16.87 -8.46 1.33
N THR A 114 15.68 -8.10 1.84
CA THR A 114 14.70 -9.07 2.34
C THR A 114 14.19 -9.96 1.21
N PHE A 115 13.69 -9.37 0.13
CA PHE A 115 13.17 -10.14 -1.00
C PHE A 115 14.26 -10.94 -1.69
N LYS A 116 15.45 -10.39 -1.86
CA LYS A 116 16.61 -11.11 -2.43
C LYS A 116 17.00 -12.33 -1.62
N LYS A 117 16.88 -12.26 -0.29
CA LYS A 117 17.24 -13.39 0.59
C LYS A 117 16.15 -14.47 0.68
N PHE A 118 14.88 -14.10 0.65
CA PHE A 118 13.78 -15.02 0.96
C PHE A 118 12.89 -15.35 -0.24
N SER A 119 13.03 -14.65 -1.36
CA SER A 119 12.31 -14.96 -2.59
C SER A 119 13.17 -15.81 -3.53
N ASN A 120 12.51 -16.69 -4.27
CA ASN A 120 13.11 -17.41 -5.39
C ASN A 120 12.86 -16.74 -6.75
N LYS A 121 12.28 -15.53 -6.74
CA LYS A 121 12.02 -14.72 -7.94
C LYS A 121 13.07 -13.65 -8.10
N GLU A 122 13.22 -13.18 -9.33
CA GLU A 122 14.02 -11.99 -9.60
C GLU A 122 13.44 -10.77 -8.88
N VAL A 123 14.31 -10.00 -8.25
CA VAL A 123 13.95 -8.81 -7.48
C VAL A 123 14.49 -7.57 -8.17
N SER A 124 13.64 -6.59 -8.39
CA SER A 124 14.04 -5.30 -8.95
C SER A 124 15.09 -4.63 -8.06
N LYS A 125 16.16 -4.13 -8.67
CA LYS A 125 17.22 -3.42 -7.94
C LYS A 125 16.79 -1.99 -7.60
N PRO A 126 17.22 -1.44 -6.45
CA PRO A 126 17.07 -0.01 -6.18
C PRO A 126 17.83 0.86 -7.21
N PRO A 127 17.38 2.10 -7.47
CA PRO A 127 16.16 2.69 -6.93
C PRO A 127 14.90 2.08 -7.55
N PHE A 128 13.85 1.87 -6.73
CA PHE A 128 12.58 1.35 -7.23
C PHE A 128 11.85 2.38 -8.09
N ALA A 129 11.02 1.90 -9.02
CA ALA A 129 10.20 2.77 -9.87
C ALA A 129 9.28 3.65 -9.00
N ARG A 130 9.28 4.95 -9.29
CA ARG A 130 8.43 5.94 -8.61
C ARG A 130 7.34 6.39 -9.55
N ILE A 131 6.11 6.13 -9.20
CA ILE A 131 4.93 6.44 -10.00
C ILE A 131 4.07 7.42 -9.21
N PRO A 132 3.88 8.66 -9.71
CA PRO A 132 2.96 9.61 -9.09
C PRO A 132 1.54 9.04 -9.00
N TYR A 133 0.81 9.37 -7.93
CA TYR A 133 -0.55 8.87 -7.71
C TYR A 133 -1.48 9.11 -8.91
N ALA A 134 -1.48 10.32 -9.47
CA ALA A 134 -2.30 10.67 -10.63
C ALA A 134 -1.98 9.79 -11.85
N GLU A 135 -0.69 9.51 -12.09
CA GLU A 135 -0.25 8.63 -13.15
C GLU A 135 -0.66 7.18 -12.91
N SER A 136 -0.53 6.70 -11.67
CA SER A 136 -0.95 5.36 -11.29
C SER A 136 -2.45 5.14 -11.50
N MET A 137 -3.25 6.10 -11.08
CA MET A 137 -4.71 6.06 -11.28
C MET A 137 -5.11 6.18 -12.76
N LEU A 138 -4.40 7.00 -13.54
CA LEU A 138 -4.66 7.14 -14.97
C LEU A 138 -4.31 5.86 -15.74
N LYS A 139 -3.09 5.34 -15.55
CA LYS A 139 -2.56 4.22 -16.35
C LYS A 139 -3.04 2.84 -15.88
N TYR A 140 -3.28 2.67 -14.59
CA TYR A 140 -3.55 1.34 -14.00
C TYR A 140 -4.88 1.26 -13.26
N GLY A 141 -5.53 2.38 -12.98
CA GLY A 141 -6.80 2.43 -12.24
C GLY A 141 -6.66 2.06 -10.75
N THR A 142 -5.46 2.04 -10.20
CA THR A 142 -5.17 1.65 -8.82
C THR A 142 -3.94 2.39 -8.29
N ASP A 143 -3.88 2.57 -6.98
CA ASP A 143 -2.73 3.10 -6.26
C ASP A 143 -1.62 2.03 -6.00
N LYS A 144 -1.89 0.76 -6.36
CA LYS A 144 -0.96 -0.38 -6.19
C LYS A 144 -0.88 -1.21 -7.48
N PRO A 145 -0.29 -0.64 -8.55
CA PRO A 145 -0.24 -1.31 -9.85
C PRO A 145 0.67 -2.54 -9.83
N ASP A 146 0.23 -3.61 -10.48
CA ASP A 146 1.09 -4.73 -10.83
C ASP A 146 1.81 -4.43 -12.15
N LEU A 147 3.06 -3.98 -12.07
CA LEU A 147 3.86 -3.60 -13.25
C LEU A 147 4.24 -4.78 -14.16
N ARG A 148 3.95 -6.01 -13.76
CA ARG A 148 4.12 -7.19 -14.63
C ARG A 148 2.98 -7.29 -15.65
N ASN A 149 1.84 -6.62 -15.41
CA ASN A 149 0.76 -6.53 -16.37
C ASN A 149 1.13 -5.48 -17.44
N PRO A 150 1.29 -5.89 -18.71
CA PRO A 150 1.67 -4.97 -19.79
C PRO A 150 0.50 -4.07 -20.25
N LEU A 151 -0.72 -4.34 -19.80
CA LEU A 151 -1.89 -3.57 -20.22
C LEU A 151 -1.96 -2.29 -19.42
N VAL A 152 -2.01 -1.16 -20.13
CA VAL A 152 -2.15 0.18 -19.54
C VAL A 152 -3.35 0.90 -20.15
N ILE A 153 -3.98 1.73 -19.33
CA ILE A 153 -5.04 2.63 -19.77
C ILE A 153 -4.38 3.85 -20.42
N VAL A 154 -4.84 4.20 -21.61
CA VAL A 154 -4.38 5.36 -22.38
C VAL A 154 -5.54 6.32 -22.57
N GLU A 155 -5.32 7.59 -22.33
CA GLU A 155 -6.28 8.62 -22.66
C GLU A 155 -6.18 8.96 -24.15
N ILE A 156 -7.30 8.92 -24.85
CA ILE A 156 -7.42 9.15 -26.30
C ILE A 156 -8.47 10.21 -26.61
N SER A 157 -8.77 11.09 -25.67
CA SER A 157 -9.80 12.14 -25.78
C SER A 157 -9.60 13.03 -27.01
N ASP A 158 -8.35 13.39 -27.32
CA ASP A 158 -7.99 14.25 -28.43
C ASP A 158 -8.44 13.68 -29.81
N MET A 159 -8.45 12.35 -29.96
CA MET A 159 -8.90 11.67 -31.17
C MET A 159 -10.41 11.83 -31.41
N PHE A 160 -11.17 12.19 -30.39
CA PHE A 160 -12.63 12.28 -30.42
C PHE A 160 -13.16 13.70 -30.18
N GLU A 161 -12.30 14.71 -30.21
CA GLU A 161 -12.68 16.08 -29.93
C GLU A 161 -13.70 16.60 -30.94
N GLU A 162 -13.49 16.32 -32.24
CA GLU A 162 -14.36 16.71 -33.36
C GLU A 162 -15.22 15.55 -33.91
N THR A 163 -15.36 14.46 -33.16
CA THR A 163 -16.15 13.30 -33.62
C THR A 163 -17.63 13.61 -33.75
N ASP A 164 -18.28 13.02 -34.75
CA ASP A 164 -19.75 13.01 -34.86
C ASP A 164 -20.42 12.00 -33.92
N PHE A 165 -19.64 11.12 -33.29
CA PHE A 165 -20.16 10.14 -32.36
C PHE A 165 -20.45 10.80 -31.00
N ALA A 166 -21.70 11.16 -30.79
CA ALA A 166 -22.18 11.91 -29.62
C ALA A 166 -21.72 11.34 -28.26
N PRO A 167 -21.63 10.03 -28.03
CA PRO A 167 -21.16 9.49 -26.76
C PRO A 167 -19.73 9.89 -26.38
N PHE A 168 -18.85 10.15 -27.33
CA PHE A 168 -17.43 10.49 -27.11
C PHE A 168 -17.10 11.96 -27.31
N ARG A 169 -17.95 12.71 -28.00
CA ARG A 169 -17.72 14.12 -28.32
C ARG A 169 -17.50 14.95 -27.05
N LYS A 170 -16.33 15.62 -26.95
CA LYS A 170 -15.94 16.49 -25.83
C LYS A 170 -16.02 15.80 -24.45
N LYS A 171 -15.72 14.53 -24.41
CA LYS A 171 -15.64 13.76 -23.17
C LYS A 171 -14.27 13.12 -23.02
N THR A 172 -13.90 12.82 -21.78
CA THR A 172 -12.73 12.00 -21.50
C THR A 172 -12.97 10.58 -22.03
N VAL A 173 -12.17 10.17 -23.01
CA VAL A 173 -12.19 8.82 -23.59
C VAL A 173 -10.90 8.11 -23.23
N ARG A 174 -11.03 6.93 -22.64
CA ARG A 174 -9.91 6.08 -22.26
C ARG A 174 -10.03 4.74 -22.93
N SER A 175 -8.89 4.14 -23.28
CA SER A 175 -8.82 2.84 -23.94
C SER A 175 -7.75 1.95 -23.30
N ILE A 176 -7.87 0.66 -23.51
CA ILE A 176 -6.83 -0.33 -23.23
C ILE A 176 -6.51 -1.03 -24.56
N ASN A 177 -5.27 -0.90 -25.01
CA ASN A 177 -4.82 -1.67 -26.16
C ASN A 177 -4.44 -3.08 -25.72
N VAL A 178 -5.16 -4.07 -26.24
CA VAL A 178 -4.88 -5.49 -25.98
C VAL A 178 -4.17 -6.10 -27.19
N PRO A 179 -2.85 -6.28 -27.14
CA PRO A 179 -2.10 -6.84 -28.26
C PRO A 179 -2.62 -8.23 -28.67
N ASN A 180 -2.62 -8.50 -29.97
CA ASN A 180 -3.04 -9.78 -30.58
C ASN A 180 -4.50 -10.18 -30.33
N ALA A 181 -5.37 -9.29 -29.83
CA ALA A 181 -6.78 -9.60 -29.63
C ALA A 181 -7.63 -9.48 -30.92
N ALA A 182 -7.14 -8.82 -31.96
CA ALA A 182 -7.90 -8.60 -33.19
C ALA A 182 -8.35 -9.91 -33.92
N GLY A 183 -7.60 -11.00 -33.72
CA GLY A 183 -7.96 -12.31 -34.28
C GLY A 183 -9.01 -13.10 -33.48
N GLN A 184 -9.51 -12.55 -32.38
CA GLN A 184 -10.51 -13.22 -31.54
C GLN A 184 -11.89 -13.22 -32.23
N SER A 185 -12.73 -14.19 -31.85
CA SER A 185 -14.07 -14.36 -32.42
C SER A 185 -15.02 -13.25 -31.96
N LYS A 186 -16.05 -12.94 -32.76
CA LYS A 186 -17.14 -12.02 -32.37
C LYS A 186 -17.78 -12.43 -31.04
N LYS A 187 -17.87 -13.72 -30.76
CA LYS A 187 -18.40 -14.24 -29.48
C LYS A 187 -17.51 -13.85 -28.30
N TRP A 188 -16.19 -13.78 -28.51
CA TRP A 188 -15.24 -13.34 -27.47
C TRP A 188 -15.46 -11.85 -27.13
N PHE A 189 -15.55 -10.98 -28.13
CA PHE A 189 -15.82 -9.56 -27.91
C PHE A 189 -17.16 -9.32 -27.19
N LYS A 190 -18.22 -10.05 -27.60
CA LYS A 190 -19.52 -9.97 -26.95
C LYS A 190 -19.46 -10.36 -25.46
N LYS A 191 -18.68 -11.38 -25.10
CA LYS A 191 -18.45 -11.73 -23.68
C LYS A 191 -17.74 -10.64 -22.90
N MET A 192 -16.81 -9.92 -23.51
CA MET A 192 -16.15 -8.79 -22.86
C MET A 192 -17.13 -7.64 -22.58
N GLU A 193 -18.00 -7.35 -23.55
CA GLU A 193 -19.08 -6.37 -23.36
C GLU A 193 -20.06 -6.79 -22.25
N GLU A 194 -20.52 -8.06 -22.27
CA GLU A 194 -21.37 -8.63 -21.22
C GLU A 194 -20.70 -8.55 -19.83
N PHE A 195 -19.40 -8.81 -19.76
CA PHE A 195 -18.64 -8.66 -18.52
C PHE A 195 -18.59 -7.20 -18.07
N ALA A 196 -18.30 -6.25 -18.97
CA ALA A 196 -18.28 -4.83 -18.65
C ALA A 196 -19.64 -4.35 -18.09
N LEU A 197 -20.72 -4.75 -18.73
CA LEU A 197 -22.08 -4.46 -18.24
C LEU A 197 -22.35 -5.07 -16.84
N SER A 198 -21.87 -6.29 -16.60
CA SER A 198 -22.07 -6.97 -15.31
C SER A 198 -21.38 -6.28 -14.13
N ILE A 199 -20.29 -5.53 -14.38
CA ILE A 199 -19.58 -4.73 -13.38
C ILE A 199 -20.02 -3.26 -13.34
N GLY A 200 -21.12 -2.92 -14.03
CA GLY A 200 -21.74 -1.59 -13.97
C GLY A 200 -21.21 -0.56 -15.00
N MET A 201 -20.38 -0.99 -15.95
CA MET A 201 -20.02 -0.15 -17.10
C MET A 201 -21.20 -0.01 -18.06
N LYS A 202 -21.23 1.09 -18.83
CA LYS A 202 -22.30 1.35 -19.83
C LYS A 202 -22.04 0.69 -21.19
N GLY A 203 -20.92 0.04 -21.35
CA GLY A 203 -20.45 -0.62 -22.57
C GLY A 203 -18.91 -0.66 -22.61
N LEU A 204 -18.38 -1.29 -23.65
CA LEU A 204 -16.97 -1.29 -24.02
C LEU A 204 -16.80 -0.55 -25.35
#